data_8430dd4b2a01f2e8817c004498603497
#
_entry.id   8430dd4b2a01f2e8817c004498603497
#
_cell.length_a   1.000
_cell.length_b   1.000
_cell.length_c   1.000
_cell.angle_alpha   90.00
_cell.angle_beta   90.00
_cell.angle_gamma   90.00
#
_symmetry.space_group_name_H-M   'P 1'
#
loop_
_entity.id
_entity.type
_entity.pdbx_description
1 polymer ?
#
loop_
_entity_poly.entity_id
_entity_poly.type
_entity_poly.pdbx_seq_one_letter_code
_entity_poly.pdbx_strand_id
1 'polypeptide(L)'
;MLEPFKNSMDGVVVESTYNWYWLVDGLQKHGYQVHLANPSAVKQYEGLKYTDDRWDSFWLAHMKRLNILPEGYIYPKKQRSVRDLLRRRVLFVHQRTSQILQGVIARRPGVFFKGKKPKETESLPPKR
;
A
#
# COMPACT_ATOMS: atom_id res chain seq x y z
N MET A 1 19.81 -14.25 -6.00
CA MET A 1 18.89 -14.89 -5.05
C MET A 1 17.75 -15.65 -5.75
N LEU A 2 17.11 -15.12 -6.78
CA LEU A 2 16.01 -15.80 -7.52
C LEU A 2 16.47 -16.72 -8.67
N GLU A 3 17.71 -16.56 -9.16
CA GLU A 3 18.26 -17.31 -10.30
C GLU A 3 18.09 -18.83 -10.24
N PRO A 4 18.31 -19.49 -9.09
CA PRO A 4 18.14 -20.96 -9.02
C PRO A 4 16.72 -21.44 -9.28
N PHE A 5 15.73 -20.57 -9.09
CA PHE A 5 14.31 -20.90 -9.21
C PHE A 5 13.68 -20.41 -10.51
N LYS A 6 14.44 -19.69 -11.36
CA LYS A 6 13.93 -19.03 -12.56
C LYS A 6 13.15 -19.95 -13.49
N ASN A 7 13.62 -21.17 -13.67
CA ASN A 7 12.99 -22.15 -14.57
C ASN A 7 11.79 -22.89 -13.94
N SER A 8 11.60 -22.76 -12.62
CA SER A 8 10.51 -23.42 -11.88
C SER A 8 9.42 -22.45 -11.43
N MET A 9 9.60 -21.13 -11.67
CA MET A 9 8.63 -20.10 -11.28
C MET A 9 7.82 -19.63 -12.49
N ASP A 10 6.50 -19.56 -12.34
CA ASP A 10 5.61 -18.98 -13.35
C ASP A 10 5.67 -17.44 -13.37
N GLY A 11 6.18 -16.83 -12.31
CA GLY A 11 6.34 -15.38 -12.21
C GLY A 11 6.62 -14.88 -10.80
N VAL A 12 6.81 -13.57 -10.69
CA VAL A 12 7.06 -12.88 -9.41
C VAL A 12 5.94 -11.88 -9.17
N VAL A 13 5.31 -11.95 -8.01
CA VAL A 13 4.31 -10.98 -7.59
C VAL A 13 4.99 -9.84 -6.83
N VAL A 14 4.71 -8.61 -7.24
CA VAL A 14 5.21 -7.39 -6.59
C VAL A 14 4.02 -6.53 -6.18
N GLU A 15 4.00 -6.07 -4.94
CA GLU A 15 2.96 -5.15 -4.47
C GLU A 15 3.22 -3.72 -4.98
N SER A 16 2.17 -3.02 -5.41
CA SER A 16 2.26 -1.64 -5.91
C SER A 16 2.33 -0.60 -4.79
N THR A 17 3.31 -0.74 -3.90
CA THR A 17 3.63 0.20 -2.82
C THR A 17 4.49 1.37 -3.32
N TYR A 18 5.11 2.13 -2.41
CA TYR A 18 6.01 3.23 -2.79
C TYR A 18 7.23 2.71 -3.55
N ASN A 19 7.56 3.38 -4.67
CA ASN A 19 8.80 3.17 -5.44
C ASN A 19 9.01 1.74 -6.02
N TRP A 20 7.95 1.04 -6.38
CA TRP A 20 8.01 -0.32 -6.94
C TRP A 20 8.63 -0.40 -8.36
N TYR A 21 8.73 0.71 -9.08
CA TYR A 21 9.15 0.75 -10.49
C TYR A 21 10.53 0.12 -10.74
N TRP A 22 11.51 0.43 -9.89
CA TRP A 22 12.87 -0.08 -10.04
C TRP A 22 12.95 -1.60 -9.90
N LEU A 23 12.17 -2.17 -8.99
CA LEU A 23 12.13 -3.61 -8.76
C LEU A 23 11.50 -4.33 -9.95
N VAL A 24 10.35 -3.85 -10.42
CA VAL A 24 9.67 -4.39 -11.61
C VAL A 24 10.56 -4.31 -12.84
N ASP A 25 11.20 -3.15 -13.07
CA ASP A 25 12.12 -2.97 -14.20
C ASP A 25 13.34 -3.90 -14.11
N GLY A 26 13.89 -4.08 -12.91
CA GLY A 26 14.99 -4.99 -12.66
C GLY A 26 14.61 -6.43 -12.96
N LEU A 27 13.48 -6.88 -12.45
CA LEU A 27 12.98 -8.23 -12.68
C LEU A 27 12.68 -8.50 -14.16
N GLN A 28 11.98 -7.58 -14.83
CA GLN A 28 11.68 -7.69 -16.26
C GLN A 28 12.96 -7.72 -17.13
N LYS A 29 13.96 -6.90 -16.79
CA LYS A 29 15.27 -6.89 -17.47
C LYS A 29 15.99 -8.25 -17.38
N HIS A 30 15.80 -8.96 -16.27
CA HIS A 30 16.38 -10.30 -16.08
C HIS A 30 15.46 -11.43 -16.59
N GLY A 31 14.39 -11.09 -17.31
CA GLY A 31 13.52 -12.06 -17.97
C GLY A 31 12.52 -12.76 -17.03
N TYR A 32 12.23 -12.16 -15.87
CA TYR A 32 11.15 -12.64 -15.00
C TYR A 32 9.79 -12.10 -15.46
N GLN A 33 8.77 -12.95 -15.43
CA GLN A 33 7.40 -12.51 -15.57
C GLN A 33 6.96 -11.83 -14.27
N VAL A 34 6.50 -10.58 -14.35
CA VAL A 34 6.15 -9.79 -13.17
C VAL A 34 4.66 -9.50 -13.15
N HIS A 35 4.03 -9.79 -12.02
CA HIS A 35 2.62 -9.51 -11.72
C HIS A 35 2.55 -8.43 -10.65
N LEU A 36 1.87 -7.33 -10.93
CA LEU A 36 1.75 -6.21 -10.01
C LEU A 36 0.45 -6.34 -9.21
N ALA A 37 0.56 -6.67 -7.92
CA ALA A 37 -0.62 -6.72 -7.04
C ALA A 37 -1.14 -5.32 -6.72
N ASN A 38 -2.47 -5.16 -6.74
CA ASN A 38 -3.14 -3.93 -6.34
C ASN A 38 -3.56 -4.00 -4.86
N PRO A 39 -2.88 -3.31 -3.91
CA PRO A 39 -3.17 -3.41 -2.48
C PRO A 39 -4.60 -3.02 -2.12
N SER A 40 -5.16 -2.03 -2.82
CA SER A 40 -6.51 -1.55 -2.55
C SER A 40 -7.59 -2.57 -2.85
N ALA A 41 -7.36 -3.45 -3.84
CA ALA A 41 -8.27 -4.53 -4.18
C ALA A 41 -8.04 -5.78 -3.33
N VAL A 42 -6.78 -6.02 -2.89
CA VAL A 42 -6.43 -7.11 -1.97
C VAL A 42 -7.08 -6.92 -0.60
N LYS A 43 -7.30 -5.67 -0.17
CA LYS A 43 -7.97 -5.35 1.10
C LYS A 43 -9.39 -5.92 1.23
N GLN A 44 -10.05 -6.25 0.14
CA GLN A 44 -11.35 -6.92 0.16
C GLN A 44 -11.29 -8.33 0.78
N TYR A 45 -10.10 -8.89 0.93
CA TYR A 45 -9.86 -10.23 1.51
C TYR A 45 -9.24 -10.16 2.92
N GLU A 46 -9.23 -8.99 3.57
CA GLU A 46 -8.54 -8.75 4.86
C GLU A 46 -9.09 -9.52 6.07
N GLY A 47 -10.20 -10.24 5.95
CA GLY A 47 -10.76 -11.02 7.06
C GLY A 47 -9.87 -12.13 7.63
N LEU A 48 -8.71 -12.40 7.01
CA LEU A 48 -7.75 -13.45 7.37
C LEU A 48 -6.31 -12.92 7.54
N LYS A 49 -6.13 -11.61 7.65
CA LYS A 49 -4.79 -11.00 7.61
C LYS A 49 -4.03 -11.17 8.93
N TYR A 50 -2.97 -11.94 8.91
CA TYR A 50 -1.88 -11.87 9.87
C TYR A 50 -0.89 -10.79 9.43
N THR A 51 -0.42 -9.97 10.36
CA THR A 51 0.39 -8.75 10.12
C THR A 51 1.89 -9.03 9.95
N ASP A 52 2.27 -10.15 9.33
CA ASP A 52 3.66 -10.51 9.08
C ASP A 52 3.95 -10.47 7.58
N ASP A 53 5.03 -9.77 7.18
CA ASP A 53 5.51 -9.65 5.80
C ASP A 53 5.65 -11.00 5.10
N ARG A 54 6.02 -12.04 5.88
CA ARG A 54 6.16 -13.40 5.37
C ARG A 54 4.82 -14.01 4.97
N TRP A 55 3.79 -13.76 5.75
CA TRP A 55 2.42 -14.18 5.44
C TRP A 55 1.84 -13.39 4.27
N ASP A 56 2.11 -12.08 4.20
CA ASP A 56 1.65 -11.25 3.10
C ASP A 56 2.25 -11.75 1.77
N SER A 57 3.55 -12.08 1.74
CA SER A 57 4.20 -12.64 0.55
C SER A 57 3.65 -14.01 0.15
N PHE A 58 3.42 -14.91 1.12
CA PHE A 58 2.80 -16.21 0.88
C PHE A 58 1.38 -16.05 0.34
N TRP A 59 0.59 -15.13 0.91
CA TRP A 59 -0.78 -14.87 0.50
C TRP A 59 -0.86 -14.34 -0.94
N LEU A 60 0.00 -13.41 -1.31
CA LEU A 60 0.09 -12.90 -2.68
C LEU A 60 0.43 -14.02 -3.68
N ALA A 61 1.40 -14.86 -3.34
CA ALA A 61 1.76 -16.02 -4.16
C ALA A 61 0.59 -17.03 -4.27
N HIS A 62 -0.12 -17.25 -3.18
CA HIS A 62 -1.29 -18.14 -3.15
C HIS A 62 -2.43 -17.62 -4.02
N MET A 63 -2.76 -16.31 -3.93
CA MET A 63 -3.76 -15.68 -4.79
C MET A 63 -3.37 -15.76 -6.27
N LYS A 64 -2.08 -15.61 -6.59
CA LYS A 64 -1.59 -15.77 -7.96
C LYS A 64 -1.79 -17.18 -8.45
N ARG A 65 -1.42 -18.19 -7.64
CA ARG A 65 -1.61 -19.60 -7.96
C ARG A 65 -3.07 -19.96 -8.24
N LEU A 66 -4.01 -19.35 -7.49
CA LEU A 66 -5.45 -19.54 -7.68
C LEU A 66 -6.05 -18.69 -8.80
N ASN A 67 -5.24 -17.86 -9.45
CA ASN A 67 -5.66 -16.90 -10.49
C ASN A 67 -6.74 -15.91 -10.04
N ILE A 68 -6.74 -15.56 -8.75
CA ILE A 68 -7.65 -14.57 -8.13
C ILE A 68 -6.93 -13.29 -7.71
N LEU A 69 -5.64 -13.15 -8.03
CA LEU A 69 -4.86 -11.97 -7.70
C LEU A 69 -5.41 -10.76 -8.47
N PRO A 70 -5.84 -9.68 -7.79
CA PRO A 70 -6.20 -8.44 -8.45
C PRO A 70 -4.93 -7.73 -8.95
N GLU A 71 -4.67 -7.86 -10.24
CA GLU A 71 -3.47 -7.28 -10.85
C GLU A 71 -3.68 -5.81 -11.23
N GLY A 72 -2.64 -5.01 -10.98
CA GLY A 72 -2.53 -3.64 -11.45
C GLY A 72 -1.79 -3.56 -12.77
N TYR A 73 -2.00 -2.48 -13.52
CA TYR A 73 -1.31 -2.26 -14.77
C TYR A 73 0.12 -1.75 -14.56
N ILE A 74 1.10 -2.40 -15.19
CA ILE A 74 2.50 -1.98 -15.19
C ILE A 74 2.70 -0.95 -16.30
N TYR A 75 2.77 0.33 -15.91
CA TYR A 75 2.94 1.42 -16.86
C TYR A 75 4.31 1.41 -17.53
N PRO A 76 4.40 1.57 -18.86
CA PRO A 76 5.64 1.79 -19.57
C PRO A 76 6.39 3.01 -19.01
N LYS A 77 7.73 2.98 -19.03
CA LYS A 77 8.59 4.05 -18.46
C LYS A 77 8.19 5.46 -18.91
N LYS A 78 7.86 5.62 -20.20
CA LYS A 78 7.47 6.91 -20.79
C LYS A 78 6.19 7.51 -20.20
N GLN A 79 5.29 6.66 -19.68
CA GLN A 79 3.99 7.09 -19.15
C GLN A 79 4.00 7.31 -17.65
N ARG A 80 5.04 6.86 -16.93
CA ARG A 80 5.10 6.91 -15.47
C ARG A 80 5.12 8.33 -14.90
N SER A 81 5.86 9.23 -15.54
CA SER A 81 5.92 10.64 -15.13
C SER A 81 4.55 11.32 -15.19
N VAL A 82 3.81 11.09 -16.26
CA VAL A 82 2.44 11.62 -16.41
C VAL A 82 1.51 11.02 -15.36
N ARG A 83 1.57 9.69 -15.17
CA ARG A 83 0.80 9.01 -14.12
C ARG A 83 1.09 9.58 -12.74
N ASP A 84 2.35 9.79 -12.40
CA ASP A 84 2.75 10.28 -11.08
C ASP A 84 2.34 11.75 -10.87
N LEU A 85 2.38 12.58 -11.90
CA LEU A 85 1.83 13.93 -11.86
C LEU A 85 0.32 13.93 -11.63
N LEU A 86 -0.42 13.07 -12.33
CA LEU A 86 -1.88 12.94 -12.14
C LEU A 86 -2.21 12.46 -10.73
N ARG A 87 -1.47 11.49 -10.19
CA ARG A 87 -1.66 11.03 -8.79
C ARG A 87 -1.37 12.13 -7.78
N ARG A 88 -0.29 12.91 -7.96
CA ARG A 88 0.00 14.08 -7.12
C ARG A 88 -1.11 15.12 -7.18
N ARG A 89 -1.64 15.38 -8.38
CA ARG A 89 -2.78 16.30 -8.53
C ARG A 89 -3.99 15.83 -7.72
N VAL A 90 -4.35 14.55 -7.83
CA VAL A 90 -5.47 13.98 -7.05
C VAL A 90 -5.22 14.12 -5.54
N LEU A 91 -4.00 13.82 -5.08
CA LEU A 91 -3.62 13.99 -3.68
C LEU A 91 -3.81 15.45 -3.21
N PHE A 92 -3.36 16.44 -3.98
CA PHE A 92 -3.54 17.86 -3.63
C PHE A 92 -5.01 18.27 -3.62
N VAL A 93 -5.83 17.76 -4.53
CA VAL A 93 -7.27 17.99 -4.52
C VAL A 93 -7.91 17.44 -3.24
N HIS A 94 -7.56 16.22 -2.83
CA HIS A 94 -8.04 15.64 -1.57
C HIS A 94 -7.58 16.42 -0.35
N GLN A 95 -6.31 16.83 -0.30
CA GLN A 95 -5.78 17.65 0.80
C GLN A 95 -6.50 19.00 0.89
N ARG A 96 -6.68 19.69 -0.24
CA ARG A 96 -7.44 20.94 -0.30
C ARG A 96 -8.87 20.76 0.22
N THR A 97 -9.57 19.73 -0.24
CA THR A 97 -10.95 19.44 0.19
C THR A 97 -11.00 19.18 1.70
N SER A 98 -10.06 18.38 2.22
CA SER A 98 -9.96 18.10 3.66
C SER A 98 -9.75 19.39 4.48
N GLN A 99 -8.85 20.28 4.04
CA GLN A 99 -8.59 21.55 4.72
C GLN A 99 -9.82 22.47 4.69
N ILE A 100 -10.52 22.56 3.56
CA ILE A 100 -11.76 23.35 3.45
C ILE A 100 -12.82 22.81 4.42
N LEU A 101 -13.03 21.50 4.44
CA LEU A 101 -13.98 20.87 5.35
C LEU A 101 -13.63 21.11 6.82
N GLN A 102 -12.35 21.01 7.19
CA GLN A 102 -11.89 21.30 8.54
C GLN A 102 -12.14 22.78 8.90
N GLY A 103 -11.87 23.72 8.00
CA GLY A 103 -12.14 25.15 8.19
C GLY A 103 -13.63 25.45 8.33
N VAL A 104 -14.50 24.76 7.56
CA VAL A 104 -15.96 24.90 7.69
C VAL A 104 -16.47 24.35 9.02
N ILE A 105 -15.95 23.19 9.45
CA ILE A 105 -16.32 22.59 10.74
C ILE A 105 -15.86 23.47 11.91
N ALA A 106 -14.64 24.01 11.84
CA ALA A 106 -14.09 24.88 12.89
C ALA A 106 -14.88 26.20 13.04
N ARG A 107 -15.54 26.66 11.97
CA ARG A 107 -16.36 27.90 12.00
C ARG A 107 -17.79 27.67 12.49
N ARG A 108 -18.24 26.41 12.71
CA ARG A 108 -19.56 26.14 13.27
C ARG A 108 -19.53 26.34 14.78
N PRO A 109 -20.26 27.31 15.34
CA PRO A 109 -20.35 27.47 16.80
C PRO A 109 -21.00 26.21 17.40
N GLY A 110 -20.32 25.55 18.33
CA GLY A 110 -20.84 24.41 19.09
C GLY A 110 -20.26 23.03 18.77
N VAL A 111 -19.37 22.90 17.80
CA VAL A 111 -18.64 21.63 17.59
C VAL A 111 -17.35 21.65 18.42
N PHE A 112 -17.45 21.29 19.69
CA PHE A 112 -16.28 20.95 20.48
C PHE A 112 -15.75 19.58 20.05
N PHE A 113 -14.55 19.53 19.49
CA PHE A 113 -13.80 18.29 19.42
C PHE A 113 -13.52 17.82 20.84
N LYS A 114 -14.23 16.81 21.32
CA LYS A 114 -13.79 16.04 22.49
C LYS A 114 -12.48 15.34 22.10
N GLY A 115 -11.35 16.02 22.25
CA GLY A 115 -10.04 15.41 22.17
C GLY A 115 -9.99 14.26 23.16
N LYS A 116 -9.57 13.07 22.71
CA LYS A 116 -9.21 11.99 23.63
C LYS A 116 -8.20 12.58 24.63
N LYS A 117 -8.59 12.65 25.91
CA LYS A 117 -7.64 12.96 26.98
C LYS A 117 -6.42 12.03 26.83
N PRO A 118 -5.19 12.54 26.94
CA PRO A 118 -4.03 11.67 27.07
C PRO A 118 -4.28 10.69 28.20
N LYS A 119 -4.04 9.41 28.00
CA LYS A 119 -4.03 8.43 29.10
C LYS A 119 -3.00 8.93 30.11
N GLU A 120 -3.44 9.25 31.33
CA GLU A 120 -2.53 9.45 32.44
C GLU A 120 -1.61 8.25 32.51
N THR A 121 -0.32 8.50 32.40
CA THR A 121 0.73 7.52 32.60
C THR A 121 0.63 7.09 34.06
N GLU A 122 0.12 5.87 34.24
CA GLU A 122 0.09 5.18 35.52
C GLU A 122 1.52 5.15 36.07
N SER A 123 1.74 5.85 37.18
CA SER A 123 3.02 5.96 37.87
C SER A 123 3.43 4.56 38.33
N LEU A 124 4.56 4.08 37.81
CA LEU A 124 5.22 2.86 38.26
C LEU A 124 5.48 2.93 39.78
N PRO A 125 5.16 1.87 40.55
CA PRO A 125 5.47 1.81 41.97
C PRO A 125 7.01 1.75 42.18
N PRO A 126 7.51 2.30 43.29
CA PRO A 126 8.95 2.33 43.57
C PRO A 126 9.49 0.91 43.77
N LYS A 127 10.61 0.61 43.08
CA LYS A 127 11.34 -0.64 43.28
C LYS A 127 11.89 -0.70 44.71
N ARG A 128 11.55 -1.74 45.43
CA ARG A 128 12.27 -2.17 46.67
C ARG A 128 13.50 -2.96 46.33
#